data_9752d9d4ea89fbfb702c375b947a5bd6
#
_entry.id   9752d9d4ea89fbfb702c375b947a5bd6
#
_cell.length_a   1.000
_cell.length_b   1.000
_cell.length_c   1.000
_cell.angle_alpha   90.00
_cell.angle_beta   90.00
_cell.angle_gamma   90.00
#
_symmetry.space_group_name_H-M   'P 1'
#
loop_
_entity.id
_entity.type
_entity.pdbx_description
1 polymer ?
#
loop_
_entity_poly.entity_id
_entity_poly.type
_entity_poly.pdbx_seq_one_letter_code
_entity_poly.pdbx_strand_id
1 'polypeptide(L)'
;ARWIPELNRRERWDETVNRYVDFWKDRGQIDEKTGLQLFNAIHNLEVMPSMRCMMTAGPALAKDNVAGFNCSYLHIDSPRSFDELMYVLMCGTGVGFSVERNFINKLPVIAETFHPTDSVIVVADSKIGWASAFRELVSLLYAGKIPKWDMHKVRGAGERLKTFGGRASGPEPLEDLFNFCVGIFQKAAGRKLTSIECHD
;
A
#
# COMPACT_ATOMS: atom_id res chain seq x y z
N ALA A 1 17.18 -11.58 4.90
CA ALA A 1 17.96 -12.21 3.84
C ALA A 1 17.07 -12.51 2.63
N ARG A 2 17.46 -12.04 1.45
CA ARG A 2 16.76 -12.29 0.19
C ARG A 2 17.07 -13.66 -0.33
N TRP A 3 16.20 -14.18 -1.19
CA TRP A 3 16.49 -15.38 -1.96
C TRP A 3 17.32 -15.01 -3.20
N ILE A 4 18.42 -15.73 -3.41
CA ILE A 4 19.30 -15.60 -4.58
C ILE A 4 19.02 -16.79 -5.50
N PRO A 5 18.24 -16.61 -6.59
CA PRO A 5 17.84 -17.74 -7.45
C PRO A 5 19.02 -18.49 -8.06
N GLU A 6 20.05 -17.76 -8.48
CA GLU A 6 21.25 -18.28 -9.16
C GLU A 6 22.04 -19.23 -8.25
N LEU A 7 22.01 -18.99 -6.94
CA LEU A 7 22.70 -19.78 -5.93
C LEU A 7 21.79 -20.75 -5.18
N ASN A 8 20.48 -20.73 -5.49
CA ASN A 8 19.46 -21.54 -4.82
C ASN A 8 19.52 -21.48 -3.28
N ARG A 9 19.81 -20.29 -2.73
CA ARG A 9 19.90 -20.04 -1.28
C ARG A 9 19.49 -18.61 -0.92
N ARG A 10 19.37 -18.35 0.35
CA ARG A 10 19.23 -16.99 0.84
C ARG A 10 20.58 -16.27 0.94
N GLU A 11 20.53 -14.92 0.95
CA GLU A 11 21.69 -14.09 1.29
C GLU A 11 22.29 -14.53 2.64
N ARG A 12 23.61 -14.46 2.73
CA ARG A 12 24.36 -14.49 3.98
C ARG A 12 24.32 -13.11 4.64
N TRP A 13 24.84 -13.00 5.86
CA TRP A 13 24.82 -11.74 6.60
C TRP A 13 25.65 -10.65 5.91
N ASP A 14 26.87 -10.97 5.51
CA ASP A 14 27.74 -10.08 4.75
C ASP A 14 27.08 -9.57 3.46
N GLU A 15 26.43 -10.43 2.69
CA GLU A 15 25.71 -10.08 1.47
C GLU A 15 24.51 -9.15 1.76
N THR A 16 23.80 -9.39 2.86
CA THR A 16 22.68 -8.55 3.29
C THR A 16 23.16 -7.15 3.66
N VAL A 17 24.28 -7.06 4.40
CA VAL A 17 24.86 -5.78 4.81
C VAL A 17 25.40 -5.02 3.60
N ASN A 18 26.15 -5.70 2.71
CA ASN A 18 26.65 -5.11 1.46
C ASN A 18 25.50 -4.53 0.65
N ARG A 19 24.45 -5.29 0.38
CA ARG A 19 23.30 -4.82 -0.39
C ARG A 19 22.65 -3.57 0.23
N TYR A 20 22.59 -3.50 1.56
CA TYR A 20 22.06 -2.33 2.26
C TYR A 20 22.96 -1.11 2.09
N VAL A 21 24.25 -1.25 2.29
CA VAL A 21 25.22 -0.16 2.16
C VAL A 21 25.34 0.31 0.71
N ASP A 22 25.46 -0.61 -0.23
CA ASP A 22 25.57 -0.30 -1.67
C ASP A 22 24.33 0.44 -2.18
N PHE A 23 23.15 0.08 -1.69
CA PHE A 23 21.92 0.80 -2.05
C PHE A 23 21.99 2.31 -1.75
N TRP A 24 22.61 2.71 -0.63
CA TRP A 24 22.75 4.13 -0.26
C TRP A 24 23.92 4.80 -0.98
N LYS A 25 25.00 4.07 -1.25
CA LYS A 25 26.14 4.54 -2.06
C LYS A 25 25.70 4.83 -3.49
N ASP A 26 25.03 3.90 -4.13
CA ASP A 26 24.53 4.03 -5.51
C ASP A 26 23.57 5.23 -5.69
N ARG A 27 22.93 5.67 -4.63
CA ARG A 27 22.08 6.86 -4.60
C ARG A 27 22.84 8.15 -4.24
N GLY A 28 24.11 8.09 -4.01
CA GLY A 28 24.93 9.23 -3.62
C GLY A 28 24.59 9.79 -2.23
N GLN A 29 23.94 9.00 -1.37
CA GLN A 29 23.58 9.41 -0.02
C GLN A 29 24.75 9.26 0.96
N ILE A 30 25.67 8.37 0.68
CA ILE A 30 26.88 8.14 1.47
C ILE A 30 28.08 7.94 0.53
N ASP A 31 29.25 8.36 0.96
CA ASP A 31 30.50 8.13 0.25
C ASP A 31 31.14 6.76 0.58
N GLU A 32 32.21 6.40 -0.12
CA GLU A 32 32.89 5.11 0.09
C GLU A 32 33.41 4.93 1.52
N LYS A 33 33.95 5.98 2.10
CA LYS A 33 34.49 5.95 3.47
C LYS A 33 33.39 5.68 4.51
N THR A 34 32.29 6.41 4.40
CA THR A 34 31.09 6.21 5.24
C THR A 34 30.48 4.84 5.01
N GLY A 35 30.44 4.38 3.77
CA GLY A 35 29.96 3.05 3.40
C GLY A 35 30.75 1.95 4.10
N LEU A 36 32.08 2.03 4.09
CA LEU A 36 32.94 1.06 4.77
C LEU A 36 32.74 1.08 6.31
N GLN A 37 32.62 2.26 6.89
CA GLN A 37 32.35 2.39 8.33
C GLN A 37 31.00 1.76 8.71
N LEU A 38 29.95 2.06 7.94
CA LEU A 38 28.63 1.48 8.16
C LEU A 38 28.63 -0.03 7.97
N PHE A 39 29.29 -0.54 6.92
CA PHE A 39 29.42 -1.96 6.72
C PHE A 39 30.03 -2.64 7.95
N ASN A 40 31.16 -2.18 8.45
CA ASN A 40 31.84 -2.74 9.60
C ASN A 40 30.96 -2.71 10.85
N ALA A 41 30.37 -1.55 11.17
CA ALA A 41 29.51 -1.40 12.34
C ALA A 41 28.27 -2.30 12.32
N ILE A 42 27.61 -2.41 11.15
CA ILE A 42 26.45 -3.29 11.00
C ILE A 42 26.87 -4.77 11.00
N HIS A 43 27.94 -5.11 10.24
CA HIS A 43 28.41 -6.48 10.13
C HIS A 43 28.83 -7.06 11.50
N ASN A 44 29.50 -6.24 12.31
CA ASN A 44 29.93 -6.59 13.67
C ASN A 44 28.82 -6.48 14.72
N LEU A 45 27.59 -6.11 14.32
CA LEU A 45 26.43 -5.92 15.21
C LEU A 45 26.62 -4.81 16.25
N GLU A 46 27.48 -3.83 15.99
CA GLU A 46 27.65 -2.65 16.85
C GLU A 46 26.45 -1.69 16.72
N VAL A 47 25.88 -1.62 15.52
CA VAL A 47 24.64 -0.89 15.23
C VAL A 47 23.72 -1.75 14.35
N MET A 48 22.42 -1.51 14.47
CA MET A 48 21.43 -2.16 13.63
C MET A 48 20.52 -1.09 13.00
N PRO A 49 20.47 -0.97 11.66
CA PRO A 49 19.54 -0.09 11.00
C PRO A 49 18.11 -0.63 11.12
N SER A 50 17.12 0.18 10.73
CA SER A 50 15.74 -0.29 10.62
C SER A 50 15.70 -1.62 9.85
N MET A 51 15.15 -2.65 10.48
CA MET A 51 15.01 -3.98 9.84
C MET A 51 14.21 -3.88 8.55
N ARG A 52 13.20 -3.02 8.52
CA ARG A 52 12.38 -2.79 7.34
C ARG A 52 13.20 -2.19 6.20
N CYS A 53 13.97 -1.16 6.49
CA CYS A 53 14.84 -0.52 5.52
C CYS A 53 15.91 -1.51 5.00
N MET A 54 16.53 -2.27 5.90
CA MET A 54 17.49 -3.31 5.53
C MET A 54 16.86 -4.41 4.65
N MET A 55 15.61 -4.80 4.94
CA MET A 55 14.89 -5.80 4.15
C MET A 55 14.54 -5.26 2.75
N THR A 56 14.12 -4.01 2.63
CA THR A 56 13.57 -3.42 1.41
C THR A 56 14.60 -2.71 0.54
N ALA A 57 15.80 -2.37 1.08
CA ALA A 57 16.89 -1.75 0.33
C ALA A 57 17.18 -2.53 -0.97
N GLY A 58 17.05 -1.85 -2.12
CA GLY A 58 17.07 -2.41 -3.46
C GLY A 58 15.76 -2.10 -4.21
N PRO A 59 15.25 -2.99 -5.10
CA PRO A 59 14.14 -2.69 -6.01
C PRO A 59 12.88 -2.16 -5.32
N ALA A 60 12.54 -2.66 -4.13
CA ALA A 60 11.34 -2.24 -3.40
C ALA A 60 11.46 -0.78 -2.96
N LEU A 61 12.54 -0.44 -2.24
CA LEU A 61 12.78 0.91 -1.74
C LEU A 61 13.13 1.90 -2.85
N ALA A 62 13.77 1.40 -3.94
CA ALA A 62 14.04 2.21 -5.13
C ALA A 62 12.77 2.65 -5.84
N LYS A 63 11.74 1.79 -5.83
CA LYS A 63 10.44 2.06 -6.46
C LYS A 63 9.58 2.97 -5.59
N ASP A 64 9.65 2.82 -4.27
CA ASP A 64 8.75 3.51 -3.35
C ASP A 64 9.38 3.61 -1.95
N ASN A 65 9.64 4.83 -1.51
CA ASN A 65 10.26 5.10 -0.21
C ASN A 65 9.37 4.69 0.97
N VAL A 66 8.04 4.65 0.79
CA VAL A 66 7.09 4.19 1.82
C VAL A 66 7.42 2.77 2.28
N ALA A 67 7.96 1.93 1.38
CA ALA A 67 8.38 0.57 1.71
C ALA A 67 9.45 0.47 2.80
N GLY A 68 10.18 1.55 3.08
CA GLY A 68 11.20 1.62 4.13
C GLY A 68 10.66 1.84 5.54
N PHE A 69 9.38 2.17 5.70
CA PHE A 69 8.76 2.45 6.98
C PHE A 69 7.99 1.24 7.51
N ASN A 70 8.10 0.98 8.81
CA ASN A 70 7.35 -0.08 9.48
C ASN A 70 5.90 0.31 9.72
N CYS A 71 5.69 1.53 10.19
CA CYS A 71 4.41 2.04 10.64
C CYS A 71 4.19 3.45 10.12
N SER A 72 2.93 3.80 9.96
CA SER A 72 2.44 5.13 9.63
C SER A 72 1.12 5.40 10.33
N TYR A 73 0.65 6.61 10.24
CA TYR A 73 -0.63 7.02 10.79
C TYR A 73 -1.30 8.02 9.86
N LEU A 74 -2.62 7.92 9.75
CA LEU A 74 -3.45 8.91 9.09
C LEU A 74 -4.82 9.03 9.76
N HIS A 75 -5.54 10.11 9.50
CA HIS A 75 -6.94 10.27 9.91
C HIS A 75 -7.86 10.17 8.70
N ILE A 76 -9.06 9.62 8.95
CA ILE A 76 -10.11 9.53 7.92
C ILE A 76 -10.89 10.85 7.95
N ASP A 77 -10.42 11.85 7.22
CA ASP A 77 -11.01 13.18 7.18
C ASP A 77 -11.34 13.68 5.76
N SER A 78 -11.01 12.87 4.77
CA SER A 78 -11.35 13.11 3.38
C SER A 78 -11.64 11.80 2.64
N PRO A 79 -12.37 11.81 1.53
CA PRO A 79 -12.56 10.61 0.71
C PRO A 79 -11.25 9.97 0.23
N ARG A 80 -10.19 10.76 0.11
CA ARG A 80 -8.86 10.29 -0.29
C ARG A 80 -8.15 9.48 0.78
N SER A 81 -8.51 9.66 2.05
CA SER A 81 -7.89 8.91 3.15
C SER A 81 -8.03 7.40 2.97
N PHE A 82 -9.11 6.93 2.35
CA PHE A 82 -9.37 5.51 2.10
C PHE A 82 -8.37 4.91 1.09
N ASP A 83 -8.15 5.56 -0.05
CA ASP A 83 -7.20 5.07 -1.06
C ASP A 83 -5.73 5.26 -0.63
N GLU A 84 -5.43 6.30 0.10
CA GLU A 84 -4.11 6.53 0.69
C GLU A 84 -3.76 5.44 1.71
N LEU A 85 -4.71 5.08 2.59
CA LEU A 85 -4.57 3.98 3.54
C LEU A 85 -4.28 2.67 2.80
N MET A 86 -5.09 2.32 1.80
CA MET A 86 -4.88 1.13 0.97
C MET A 86 -3.49 1.13 0.33
N TYR A 87 -3.08 2.24 -0.29
CA TYR A 87 -1.78 2.35 -0.94
C TYR A 87 -0.61 2.10 0.02
N VAL A 88 -0.65 2.72 1.20
CA VAL A 88 0.40 2.56 2.21
C VAL A 88 0.46 1.12 2.72
N LEU A 89 -0.69 0.49 2.98
CA LEU A 89 -0.76 -0.94 3.34
C LEU A 89 -0.16 -1.83 2.23
N MET A 90 -0.47 -1.55 0.96
CA MET A 90 0.09 -2.29 -0.18
C MET A 90 1.60 -2.07 -0.36
N CYS A 91 2.17 -0.99 0.18
CA CYS A 91 3.62 -0.81 0.30
C CYS A 91 4.23 -1.66 1.43
N GLY A 92 3.39 -2.36 2.19
CA GLY A 92 3.77 -3.24 3.28
C GLY A 92 4.03 -2.51 4.60
N THR A 93 3.67 -1.24 4.70
CA THR A 93 3.74 -0.43 5.92
C THR A 93 2.45 -0.61 6.70
N GLY A 94 2.52 -0.88 8.00
CA GLY A 94 1.35 -0.90 8.87
C GLY A 94 0.78 0.51 9.03
N VAL A 95 -0.54 0.64 9.00
CA VAL A 95 -1.20 1.94 9.14
C VAL A 95 -2.12 1.92 10.35
N GLY A 96 -1.81 2.77 11.33
CA GLY A 96 -2.78 3.19 12.33
C GLY A 96 -3.65 4.30 11.74
N PHE A 97 -4.94 4.27 11.98
CA PHE A 97 -5.83 5.32 11.49
C PHE A 97 -6.84 5.75 12.56
N SER A 98 -7.30 7.00 12.46
CA SER A 98 -8.33 7.52 13.36
C SER A 98 -9.64 7.77 12.62
N VAL A 99 -10.70 7.27 13.21
CA VAL A 99 -12.10 7.51 12.83
C VAL A 99 -12.86 8.31 13.91
N GLU A 100 -12.13 9.15 14.65
CA GLU A 100 -12.73 10.03 15.65
C GLU A 100 -13.66 11.05 15.00
N ARG A 101 -14.68 11.49 15.73
CA ARG A 101 -15.73 12.38 15.23
C ARG A 101 -15.19 13.68 14.63
N ASN A 102 -14.15 14.27 15.22
CA ASN A 102 -13.50 15.49 14.73
C ASN A 102 -12.89 15.34 13.34
N PHE A 103 -12.52 14.12 12.93
CA PHE A 103 -12.03 13.81 11.60
C PHE A 103 -13.17 13.44 10.65
N ILE A 104 -13.94 12.42 10.96
CA ILE A 104 -14.99 11.93 10.06
C ILE A 104 -16.08 12.97 9.78
N ASN A 105 -16.30 13.93 10.68
CA ASN A 105 -17.22 15.05 10.44
C ASN A 105 -16.80 15.96 9.29
N LYS A 106 -15.56 15.86 8.81
CA LYS A 106 -15.10 16.58 7.62
C LYS A 106 -15.48 15.88 6.32
N LEU A 107 -15.82 14.58 6.38
CA LEU A 107 -16.28 13.84 5.22
C LEU A 107 -17.56 14.47 4.66
N PRO A 108 -17.75 14.43 3.34
CA PRO A 108 -18.97 14.94 2.73
C PRO A 108 -20.18 14.08 3.12
N VAL A 109 -21.37 14.65 2.95
CA VAL A 109 -22.63 13.91 3.02
C VAL A 109 -22.73 13.04 1.76
N ILE A 110 -23.20 11.82 1.94
CA ILE A 110 -23.44 10.88 0.84
C ILE A 110 -24.71 11.29 0.10
N ALA A 111 -24.74 11.07 -1.20
CA ALA A 111 -25.92 11.31 -2.03
C ALA A 111 -27.16 10.59 -1.48
N GLU A 112 -28.34 11.23 -1.61
CA GLU A 112 -29.60 10.65 -1.13
C GLU A 112 -30.06 9.46 -1.98
N THR A 113 -29.68 9.45 -3.26
CA THR A 113 -30.09 8.42 -4.23
C THR A 113 -28.90 7.85 -4.97
N PHE A 114 -28.98 6.58 -5.34
CA PHE A 114 -27.95 5.89 -6.09
C PHE A 114 -28.48 5.40 -7.43
N HIS A 115 -27.71 5.63 -8.48
CA HIS A 115 -28.05 5.22 -9.83
C HIS A 115 -26.89 4.43 -10.45
N PRO A 116 -27.15 3.25 -11.06
CA PRO A 116 -26.16 2.57 -11.89
C PRO A 116 -25.69 3.46 -13.03
N THR A 117 -24.42 3.38 -13.38
CA THR A 117 -23.84 4.13 -14.50
C THR A 117 -23.16 3.18 -15.49
N ASP A 118 -22.93 3.65 -16.70
CA ASP A 118 -22.16 2.91 -17.70
C ASP A 118 -20.64 3.12 -17.55
N SER A 119 -20.22 3.92 -16.57
CA SER A 119 -18.79 4.06 -16.25
C SER A 119 -18.21 2.73 -15.82
N VAL A 120 -17.05 2.37 -16.38
CA VAL A 120 -16.32 1.14 -16.05
C VAL A 120 -14.97 1.50 -15.47
N ILE A 121 -14.74 1.13 -14.22
CA ILE A 121 -13.43 1.26 -13.56
C ILE A 121 -12.55 0.09 -14.00
N VAL A 122 -11.52 0.37 -14.80
CA VAL A 122 -10.56 -0.65 -15.24
C VAL A 122 -9.38 -0.69 -14.26
N VAL A 123 -9.24 -1.80 -13.53
CA VAL A 123 -8.22 -1.95 -12.51
C VAL A 123 -6.88 -2.37 -13.13
N ALA A 124 -5.85 -1.55 -12.99
CA ALA A 124 -4.51 -1.91 -13.42
C ALA A 124 -3.79 -2.80 -12.38
N ASP A 125 -2.97 -3.76 -12.86
CA ASP A 125 -2.24 -4.72 -12.03
C ASP A 125 -1.01 -4.07 -11.33
N SER A 126 -1.29 -3.13 -10.44
CA SER A 126 -0.27 -2.44 -9.65
C SER A 126 -0.88 -1.83 -8.37
N LYS A 127 -0.05 -1.55 -7.35
CA LYS A 127 -0.48 -0.86 -6.12
C LYS A 127 -1.20 0.46 -6.43
N ILE A 128 -0.61 1.27 -7.29
CA ILE A 128 -1.21 2.54 -7.72
C ILE A 128 -2.52 2.30 -8.48
N GLY A 129 -2.57 1.26 -9.33
CA GLY A 129 -3.78 0.90 -10.06
C GLY A 129 -4.94 0.54 -9.15
N TRP A 130 -4.70 -0.26 -8.12
CA TRP A 130 -5.69 -0.62 -7.11
C TRP A 130 -6.17 0.59 -6.32
N ALA A 131 -5.24 1.39 -5.79
CA ALA A 131 -5.57 2.60 -5.03
C ALA A 131 -6.33 3.63 -5.89
N SER A 132 -5.94 3.81 -7.16
CA SER A 132 -6.65 4.72 -8.09
C SER A 132 -8.06 4.23 -8.40
N ALA A 133 -8.24 2.93 -8.63
CA ALA A 133 -9.56 2.34 -8.87
C ALA A 133 -10.46 2.48 -7.63
N PHE A 134 -9.92 2.28 -6.43
CA PHE A 134 -10.65 2.47 -5.18
C PHE A 134 -11.01 3.95 -4.96
N ARG A 135 -10.11 4.89 -5.24
CA ARG A 135 -10.41 6.33 -5.23
C ARG A 135 -11.56 6.68 -6.15
N GLU A 136 -11.53 6.16 -7.38
CA GLU A 136 -12.58 6.42 -8.36
C GLU A 136 -13.93 5.88 -7.88
N LEU A 137 -13.96 4.65 -7.36
CA LEU A 137 -15.16 4.06 -6.76
C LEU A 137 -15.73 4.95 -5.66
N VAL A 138 -14.91 5.31 -4.65
CA VAL A 138 -15.36 6.14 -3.51
C VAL A 138 -15.89 7.50 -3.99
N SER A 139 -15.20 8.11 -4.96
CA SER A 139 -15.64 9.40 -5.52
C SER A 139 -16.99 9.30 -6.23
N LEU A 140 -17.22 8.24 -6.98
CA LEU A 140 -18.49 7.99 -7.67
C LEU A 140 -19.61 7.67 -6.67
N LEU A 141 -19.31 6.92 -5.61
CA LEU A 141 -20.30 6.59 -4.56
C LEU A 141 -20.73 7.84 -3.80
N TYR A 142 -19.81 8.76 -3.47
CA TYR A 142 -20.20 10.05 -2.87
C TYR A 142 -21.09 10.87 -3.79
N ALA A 143 -20.95 10.72 -5.11
CA ALA A 143 -21.81 11.38 -6.11
C ALA A 143 -23.11 10.60 -6.42
N GLY A 144 -23.42 9.54 -5.69
CA GLY A 144 -24.62 8.71 -5.90
C GLY A 144 -24.56 7.83 -7.15
N LYS A 145 -23.39 7.56 -7.67
CA LYS A 145 -23.17 6.77 -8.89
C LYS A 145 -22.59 5.40 -8.55
N ILE A 146 -23.21 4.33 -9.08
CA ILE A 146 -22.69 2.95 -8.94
C ILE A 146 -22.05 2.58 -10.27
N PRO A 147 -20.72 2.53 -10.38
CA PRO A 147 -20.03 2.13 -11.60
C PRO A 147 -20.02 0.61 -11.76
N LYS A 148 -19.66 0.16 -12.94
CA LYS A 148 -19.17 -1.20 -13.22
C LYS A 148 -17.66 -1.21 -13.01
N TRP A 149 -17.07 -2.39 -12.82
CA TRP A 149 -15.61 -2.55 -12.77
C TRP A 149 -15.14 -3.72 -13.59
N ASP A 150 -13.90 -3.62 -14.04
CA ASP A 150 -13.24 -4.63 -14.84
C ASP A 150 -11.86 -4.93 -14.26
N MET A 151 -11.68 -6.16 -13.80
CA MET A 151 -10.45 -6.64 -13.13
C MET A 151 -9.66 -7.64 -13.99
N HIS A 152 -9.97 -7.77 -15.28
CA HIS A 152 -9.32 -8.75 -16.16
C HIS A 152 -7.79 -8.58 -16.27
N LYS A 153 -7.28 -7.37 -16.01
CA LYS A 153 -5.84 -7.07 -16.02
C LYS A 153 -5.13 -7.48 -14.75
N VAL A 154 -5.87 -7.72 -13.67
CA VAL A 154 -5.27 -8.09 -12.37
C VAL A 154 -4.79 -9.53 -12.45
N ARG A 155 -3.55 -9.75 -12.04
CA ARG A 155 -2.94 -11.09 -12.02
C ARG A 155 -3.72 -12.07 -11.17
N GLY A 156 -3.67 -13.34 -11.56
CA GLY A 156 -4.34 -14.42 -10.84
C GLY A 156 -3.77 -14.69 -9.45
N ALA A 157 -4.59 -15.31 -8.59
CA ALA A 157 -4.16 -15.74 -7.27
C ALA A 157 -2.98 -16.73 -7.36
N GLY A 158 -2.02 -16.60 -6.45
CA GLY A 158 -0.85 -17.47 -6.38
C GLY A 158 0.34 -17.07 -7.24
N GLU A 159 0.22 -16.12 -8.15
CA GLU A 159 1.35 -15.60 -8.92
C GLU A 159 2.40 -14.93 -8.02
N ARG A 160 3.69 -15.07 -8.38
CA ARG A 160 4.77 -14.48 -7.58
C ARG A 160 4.81 -12.96 -7.69
N LEU A 161 4.91 -12.30 -6.54
CA LEU A 161 5.15 -10.85 -6.48
C LEU A 161 6.64 -10.57 -6.75
N LYS A 162 6.91 -9.72 -7.75
CA LYS A 162 8.28 -9.45 -8.23
C LYS A 162 9.10 -8.57 -7.29
N THR A 163 8.45 -7.72 -6.49
CA THR A 163 9.14 -6.64 -5.74
C THR A 163 9.41 -7.01 -4.29
N PHE A 164 8.43 -7.59 -3.59
CA PHE A 164 8.52 -7.92 -2.16
C PHE A 164 8.65 -9.41 -1.86
N GLY A 165 8.49 -10.25 -2.88
CA GLY A 165 8.26 -11.66 -2.66
C GLY A 165 6.83 -11.93 -2.15
N GLY A 166 6.48 -13.20 -2.01
CA GLY A 166 5.10 -13.61 -1.71
C GLY A 166 4.30 -13.90 -2.97
N ARG A 167 3.00 -14.09 -2.80
CA ARG A 167 2.07 -14.44 -3.86
C ARG A 167 0.93 -13.43 -3.94
N ALA A 168 0.41 -13.22 -5.14
CA ALA A 168 -0.77 -12.38 -5.38
C ALA A 168 -2.01 -13.02 -4.78
N SER A 169 -2.93 -12.18 -4.29
CA SER A 169 -4.24 -12.62 -3.81
C SER A 169 -5.24 -12.91 -4.93
N GLY A 170 -4.98 -12.39 -6.12
CA GLY A 170 -5.97 -12.33 -7.20
C GLY A 170 -6.89 -11.10 -7.10
N PRO A 171 -7.86 -10.95 -8.01
CA PRO A 171 -8.79 -9.82 -8.02
C PRO A 171 -9.88 -9.89 -6.95
N GLU A 172 -10.26 -11.09 -6.50
CA GLU A 172 -11.42 -11.34 -5.64
C GLU A 172 -11.46 -10.44 -4.38
N PRO A 173 -10.37 -10.26 -3.59
CA PRO A 173 -10.46 -9.43 -2.39
C PRO A 173 -10.74 -7.95 -2.68
N LEU A 174 -10.32 -7.45 -3.84
CA LEU A 174 -10.64 -6.09 -4.26
C LEU A 174 -12.09 -5.97 -4.72
N GLU A 175 -12.61 -6.98 -5.40
CA GLU A 175 -14.00 -7.04 -5.80
C GLU A 175 -14.93 -7.12 -4.59
N ASP A 176 -14.59 -7.92 -3.61
CA ASP A 176 -15.31 -7.99 -2.32
C ASP A 176 -15.34 -6.63 -1.62
N LEU A 177 -14.20 -5.93 -1.56
CA LEU A 177 -14.12 -4.57 -1.01
C LEU A 177 -15.03 -3.60 -1.77
N PHE A 178 -15.05 -3.65 -3.09
CA PHE A 178 -15.90 -2.77 -3.90
C PHE A 178 -17.38 -3.02 -3.63
N ASN A 179 -17.80 -4.27 -3.61
CA ASN A 179 -19.18 -4.66 -3.28
C ASN A 179 -19.56 -4.24 -1.86
N PHE A 180 -18.66 -4.42 -0.90
CA PHE A 180 -18.86 -4.00 0.48
C PHE A 180 -19.04 -2.49 0.60
N CYS A 181 -18.20 -1.69 -0.05
CA CYS A 181 -18.31 -0.23 -0.07
C CYS A 181 -19.63 0.24 -0.68
N VAL A 182 -20.07 -0.34 -1.81
CA VAL A 182 -21.37 -0.03 -2.41
C VAL A 182 -22.49 -0.25 -1.39
N GLY A 183 -22.47 -1.39 -0.69
CA GLY A 183 -23.48 -1.71 0.31
C GLY A 183 -23.49 -0.73 1.51
N ILE A 184 -22.32 -0.31 2.00
CA ILE A 184 -22.22 0.68 3.10
C ILE A 184 -22.74 2.05 2.64
N PHE A 185 -22.32 2.53 1.48
CA PHE A 185 -22.73 3.82 0.96
C PHE A 185 -24.24 3.89 0.72
N GLN A 186 -24.83 2.84 0.18
CA GLN A 186 -26.29 2.77 -0.01
C GLN A 186 -27.05 2.83 1.32
N LYS A 187 -26.55 2.15 2.36
CA LYS A 187 -27.15 2.20 3.72
C LYS A 187 -26.98 3.58 4.37
N ALA A 188 -25.99 4.33 3.99
CA ALA A 188 -25.66 5.66 4.50
C ALA A 188 -26.20 6.80 3.64
N ALA A 189 -27.09 6.52 2.67
CA ALA A 189 -27.71 7.53 1.79
C ALA A 189 -28.28 8.72 2.56
N GLY A 190 -27.98 9.94 2.10
CA GLY A 190 -28.46 11.19 2.68
C GLY A 190 -27.80 11.62 4.01
N ARG A 191 -26.81 10.88 4.50
CA ARG A 191 -26.08 11.20 5.74
C ARG A 191 -24.56 11.03 5.56
N LYS A 192 -23.81 11.39 6.60
CA LYS A 192 -22.38 11.08 6.66
C LYS A 192 -22.16 9.64 7.14
N LEU A 193 -21.01 9.08 6.79
CA LEU A 193 -20.55 7.82 7.37
C LEU A 193 -20.32 7.97 8.88
N THR A 194 -20.66 6.94 9.62
CA THR A 194 -20.33 6.82 11.05
C THR A 194 -18.89 6.37 11.26
N SER A 195 -18.38 6.48 12.50
CA SER A 195 -17.04 5.99 12.85
C SER A 195 -16.87 4.50 12.54
N ILE A 196 -17.89 3.68 12.77
CA ILE A 196 -17.84 2.23 12.50
C ILE A 196 -17.81 1.99 10.98
N GLU A 197 -18.68 2.64 10.22
CA GLU A 197 -18.71 2.50 8.75
C GLU A 197 -17.44 3.01 8.06
N CYS A 198 -16.71 3.93 8.70
CA CYS A 198 -15.40 4.37 8.21
C CYS A 198 -14.26 3.42 8.64
N HIS A 199 -14.46 2.70 9.74
CA HIS A 199 -13.47 1.75 10.27
C HIS A 199 -13.48 0.44 9.47
N ASP A 200 -14.66 -0.09 9.18
CA ASP A 200 -14.87 -1.37 8.48
C ASP A 200 -14.56 -1.29 7.00
#